data_413e0faafef4ee46de0ef5ff6f1efba3
#
_entry.id   413e0faafef4ee46de0ef5ff6f1efba3
#
_cell.length_a   1.000
_cell.length_b   1.000
_cell.length_c   1.000
_cell.angle_alpha   90.00
_cell.angle_beta   90.00
_cell.angle_gamma   90.00
#
_symmetry.space_group_name_H-M   'P 1'
#
loop_
_entity.id
_entity.type
_entity.pdbx_description
1 polymer ?
#
loop_
_entity_poly.entity_id
_entity_poly.type
_entity_poly.pdbx_seq_one_letter_code
_entity_poly.pdbx_strand_id
1 'polypeptide(L)'
;MKYLGSFFLATLIANIALGQMTDSPENKEITNYQINRNEYRNKLRGFWLGSCIANWTGLPTENARTDFPFFTDSDFGRDKYDYVLDQNPWGADDDTDIEYVYQHAIEKYNSYMLTGEQISAEWQKHIGLPKLWVSNLSALGQMQNGTIPPHTSVPENNPMWDMIDAQLTTEIFGAFAPGRPDIALEIGHLPVRTTAYLHSEWAAEFYIIMYSLSAIVDKSLSRKDQMIWMAEQARKRVPNWSYIADMYDFVKEAYDNNPDKDNWEKTRDEVAKRYQHSINAGYEYKYPWDSGINFAASIISLLYGEGDYKKTIRIGAMCGWDSDNPTATWGGLLGMLYGYKELQIQFNKTDFADGYDIARTRFNMPIPLDNFTDMSERGIDIINDIVVNAMGGSIEGDNWIIPQMSSEITQASVPETLVSWHTIEDNDPKWKYEGFVSLNENWNASGATLAKGYANCTAEFNFTGTAMQYYAYRSPRGGVVKILIDGVSYGDFSLEDHSGIHGQYYVKIFEKLDLTYGTHSIQIVGDANDTEKTIDMLSIIEDPDSKE
;
A
#
# COMPACT_ATOMS: atom_id res chain seq x y z
N MET A 1 0.35 -5.39 94.43
CA MET A 1 0.16 -3.94 94.53
C MET A 1 -0.37 -3.47 93.21
N LYS A 2 -1.72 -3.30 93.13
CA LYS A 2 -2.46 -2.03 93.03
C LYS A 2 -1.90 -1.14 91.93
N TYR A 3 -2.64 -0.83 90.83
CA TYR A 3 -3.86 -0.05 90.80
C TYR A 3 -4.63 -0.26 89.48
N LEU A 4 -5.98 -0.29 89.64
CA LEU A 4 -6.99 -0.12 88.62
C LEU A 4 -6.91 1.26 87.96
N GLY A 5 -7.18 1.36 86.66
CA GLY A 5 -7.48 2.57 85.95
C GLY A 5 -8.57 2.32 84.90
N SER A 6 -9.72 2.94 85.15
CA SER A 6 -11.00 2.80 84.41
C SER A 6 -10.92 3.25 82.98
N PHE A 7 -11.49 2.45 82.07
CA PHE A 7 -11.76 2.86 80.66
C PHE A 7 -13.10 3.60 80.64
N PHE A 8 -13.07 4.84 80.12
CA PHE A 8 -14.24 5.56 79.66
C PHE A 8 -14.43 5.25 78.19
N LEU A 9 -15.52 4.64 77.82
CA LEU A 9 -15.95 4.37 76.45
C LEU A 9 -16.71 5.60 75.94
N ALA A 10 -16.09 6.39 75.07
CA ALA A 10 -16.76 7.44 74.32
C ALA A 10 -17.24 6.90 72.97
N THR A 11 -18.53 6.68 72.87
CA THR A 11 -19.21 6.28 71.61
C THR A 11 -19.32 7.51 70.72
N LEU A 12 -18.45 7.55 69.65
CA LEU A 12 -18.57 8.55 68.59
C LEU A 12 -19.45 7.95 67.49
N ILE A 13 -20.69 8.42 67.39
CA ILE A 13 -21.58 8.09 66.26
C ILE A 13 -21.14 8.91 65.08
N ALA A 14 -20.44 8.30 64.13
CA ALA A 14 -20.18 8.86 62.82
C ALA A 14 -21.38 8.57 61.92
N ASN A 15 -22.16 9.58 61.59
CA ASN A 15 -23.13 9.54 60.49
C ASN A 15 -22.35 9.44 59.16
N ILE A 16 -22.25 8.25 58.61
CA ILE A 16 -21.83 8.06 57.21
C ILE A 16 -23.07 8.33 56.36
N ALA A 17 -23.11 9.51 55.75
CA ALA A 17 -24.02 9.78 54.65
C ALA A 17 -23.57 8.88 53.46
N LEU A 18 -24.37 7.84 53.18
CA LEU A 18 -24.29 7.15 51.89
C LEU A 18 -24.74 8.12 50.80
N GLY A 19 -23.80 8.84 50.23
CA GLY A 19 -23.98 9.43 48.92
C GLY A 19 -24.12 8.28 47.92
N GLN A 20 -25.31 8.09 47.39
CA GLN A 20 -25.55 7.27 46.22
C GLN A 20 -24.79 7.93 45.04
N MET A 21 -23.61 7.41 44.72
CA MET A 21 -23.03 7.60 43.39
C MET A 21 -23.83 6.72 42.42
N THR A 22 -24.87 7.31 41.87
CA THR A 22 -25.50 6.81 40.65
C THR A 22 -24.80 7.52 39.49
N ASP A 23 -23.56 7.14 39.21
CA ASP A 23 -23.04 7.29 37.88
C ASP A 23 -23.65 6.13 37.06
N SER A 24 -24.85 6.38 36.54
CA SER A 24 -25.31 5.68 35.36
C SER A 24 -24.33 6.07 34.25
N PRO A 25 -23.78 5.14 33.48
CA PRO A 25 -23.04 5.51 32.29
C PRO A 25 -23.97 6.41 31.47
N GLU A 26 -23.53 7.62 31.17
CA GLU A 26 -24.19 8.48 30.17
C GLU A 26 -24.44 7.61 28.95
N ASN A 27 -25.72 7.35 28.69
CA ASN A 27 -26.16 6.79 27.43
C ASN A 27 -25.83 7.87 26.39
N LYS A 28 -24.60 7.90 25.85
CA LYS A 28 -24.31 8.65 24.63
C LYS A 28 -25.30 8.13 23.61
N GLU A 29 -26.29 8.93 23.25
CA GLU A 29 -27.16 8.64 22.11
C GLU A 29 -26.24 8.26 20.94
N ILE A 30 -26.31 7.02 20.51
CA ILE A 30 -25.59 6.56 19.33
C ILE A 30 -26.24 7.28 18.16
N THR A 31 -25.58 8.32 17.69
CA THR A 31 -26.01 9.01 16.48
C THR A 31 -25.66 8.13 15.28
N ASN A 32 -26.60 8.01 14.34
CA ASN A 32 -26.43 7.19 13.15
C ASN A 32 -26.20 8.07 11.93
N TYR A 33 -25.38 7.61 11.00
CA TYR A 33 -25.35 8.13 9.64
C TYR A 33 -26.51 7.50 8.84
N GLN A 34 -27.15 8.33 8.03
CA GLN A 34 -28.12 7.87 7.05
C GLN A 34 -27.56 8.11 5.65
N ILE A 35 -27.28 7.01 4.91
CA ILE A 35 -26.65 7.08 3.60
C ILE A 35 -27.57 6.40 2.57
N ASN A 36 -27.94 7.15 1.52
CA ASN A 36 -28.80 6.64 0.46
C ASN A 36 -28.02 5.71 -0.48
N ARG A 37 -28.49 4.46 -0.65
CA ARG A 37 -27.85 3.42 -1.46
C ARG A 37 -27.80 3.74 -2.95
N ASN A 38 -28.81 4.41 -3.48
CA ASN A 38 -28.85 4.79 -4.89
C ASN A 38 -27.86 5.93 -5.19
N GLU A 39 -27.70 6.88 -4.28
CA GLU A 39 -26.65 7.90 -4.36
C GLU A 39 -25.28 7.24 -4.24
N TYR A 40 -25.11 6.31 -3.32
CA TYR A 40 -23.83 5.63 -3.10
C TYR A 40 -23.43 4.75 -4.30
N ARG A 41 -24.37 4.09 -4.95
CA ARG A 41 -24.14 3.38 -6.21
C ARG A 41 -23.58 4.32 -7.30
N ASN A 42 -24.15 5.52 -7.43
CA ASN A 42 -23.61 6.53 -8.34
C ASN A 42 -22.19 6.98 -7.94
N LYS A 43 -21.88 7.00 -6.64
CA LYS A 43 -20.53 7.26 -6.11
C LYS A 43 -19.56 6.13 -6.45
N LEU A 44 -19.92 4.87 -6.22
CA LEU A 44 -19.08 3.71 -6.58
C LEU A 44 -18.80 3.67 -8.09
N ARG A 45 -19.82 3.97 -8.91
CA ARG A 45 -19.61 4.10 -10.35
C ARG A 45 -18.68 5.26 -10.71
N GLY A 46 -18.75 6.35 -9.93
CA GLY A 46 -17.83 7.48 -10.03
C GLY A 46 -16.41 7.12 -9.58
N PHE A 47 -16.26 6.28 -8.56
CA PHE A 47 -14.97 5.72 -8.12
C PHE A 47 -14.28 4.98 -9.28
N TRP A 48 -14.91 3.96 -9.86
CA TRP A 48 -14.32 3.17 -10.94
C TRP A 48 -13.97 4.01 -12.17
N LEU A 49 -14.91 4.83 -12.65
CA LEU A 49 -14.63 5.69 -13.79
C LEU A 49 -13.55 6.74 -13.47
N GLY A 50 -13.63 7.35 -12.30
CA GLY A 50 -12.68 8.38 -11.89
C GLY A 50 -11.26 7.84 -11.73
N SER A 51 -11.11 6.64 -11.13
CA SER A 51 -9.81 5.97 -11.04
C SER A 51 -9.26 5.66 -12.44
N CYS A 52 -10.06 5.08 -13.34
CA CYS A 52 -9.63 4.78 -14.70
C CYS A 52 -9.22 6.03 -15.51
N ILE A 53 -10.03 7.11 -15.48
CA ILE A 53 -9.66 8.37 -16.17
C ILE A 53 -8.31 8.87 -15.65
N ALA A 54 -8.12 8.84 -14.36
CA ALA A 54 -6.95 9.39 -13.70
C ALA A 54 -5.70 8.52 -13.96
N ASN A 55 -5.79 7.21 -13.78
CA ASN A 55 -4.73 6.27 -14.09
C ASN A 55 -4.25 6.42 -15.54
N TRP A 56 -5.15 6.32 -16.52
CA TRP A 56 -4.79 6.49 -17.93
C TRP A 56 -4.25 7.88 -18.28
N THR A 57 -4.60 8.90 -17.49
CA THR A 57 -4.01 10.25 -17.62
C THR A 57 -2.58 10.28 -17.09
N GLY A 58 -2.28 9.56 -16.02
CA GLY A 58 -0.95 9.46 -15.40
C GLY A 58 0.02 8.54 -16.11
N LEU A 59 -0.45 7.40 -16.68
CA LEU A 59 0.40 6.40 -17.35
C LEU A 59 1.44 6.96 -18.35
N PRO A 60 1.17 7.98 -19.18
CA PRO A 60 2.19 8.51 -20.09
C PRO A 60 3.38 9.17 -19.40
N THR A 61 3.24 9.55 -18.12
CA THR A 61 4.26 10.23 -17.32
C THR A 61 4.92 9.34 -16.27
N GLU A 62 4.34 8.16 -16.02
CA GLU A 62 4.88 7.15 -15.12
C GLU A 62 6.34 6.86 -15.45
N ASN A 63 7.21 6.92 -14.43
CA ASN A 63 8.66 6.72 -14.55
C ASN A 63 9.38 7.54 -15.64
N ALA A 64 8.69 8.49 -16.30
CA ALA A 64 9.27 9.26 -17.38
C ALA A 64 10.20 10.39 -16.91
N ARG A 65 9.92 10.96 -15.74
CA ARG A 65 10.80 11.93 -15.05
C ARG A 65 10.78 11.66 -13.55
N THR A 66 11.81 11.01 -13.09
CA THR A 66 11.99 10.60 -11.71
C THR A 66 13.01 11.46 -10.94
N ASP A 67 13.58 12.47 -11.61
CA ASP A 67 14.52 13.43 -11.06
C ASP A 67 14.49 14.75 -11.87
N PHE A 68 15.25 15.75 -11.40
CA PHE A 68 15.34 17.04 -12.08
C PHE A 68 15.89 16.92 -13.52
N PRO A 69 15.31 17.59 -14.51
CA PRO A 69 14.13 18.44 -14.43
C PRO A 69 12.82 17.64 -14.51
N PHE A 70 11.97 17.80 -13.53
CA PHE A 70 10.62 17.20 -13.52
C PHE A 70 9.69 17.85 -14.56
N PHE A 71 8.48 17.29 -14.72
CA PHE A 71 7.41 17.93 -15.47
C PHE A 71 6.93 19.22 -14.77
N THR A 72 6.28 20.08 -15.53
CA THR A 72 5.63 21.29 -15.07
C THR A 72 4.20 21.35 -15.59
N ASP A 73 3.37 22.23 -15.04
CA ASP A 73 2.02 22.46 -15.54
C ASP A 73 2.00 22.79 -17.05
N SER A 74 3.07 23.39 -17.57
CA SER A 74 3.18 23.74 -18.99
C SER A 74 3.41 22.54 -19.92
N ASP A 75 3.75 21.38 -19.38
CA ASP A 75 3.88 20.13 -20.16
C ASP A 75 2.50 19.48 -20.37
N PHE A 76 1.53 19.72 -19.48
CA PHE A 76 0.18 19.18 -19.62
C PHE A 76 -0.62 19.87 -20.74
N GLY A 77 -1.49 19.15 -21.42
CA GLY A 77 -2.22 19.59 -22.60
C GLY A 77 -1.37 19.61 -23.88
N ARG A 78 -0.20 18.96 -23.87
CA ARG A 78 0.70 18.84 -25.02
C ARG A 78 0.98 17.38 -25.34
N ASP A 79 0.98 17.06 -26.63
CA ASP A 79 1.28 15.72 -27.15
C ASP A 79 0.41 14.64 -26.49
N LYS A 80 1.03 13.70 -25.77
CA LYS A 80 0.36 12.60 -25.07
C LYS A 80 -0.03 12.93 -23.63
N TYR A 81 0.34 14.09 -23.11
CA TYR A 81 0.12 14.48 -21.72
C TYR A 81 -1.18 15.30 -21.59
N ASP A 82 -2.31 14.63 -21.61
CA ASP A 82 -3.64 15.24 -21.50
C ASP A 82 -4.61 14.26 -20.87
N TYR A 83 -5.81 14.72 -20.50
CA TYR A 83 -6.85 13.86 -19.98
C TYR A 83 -7.23 12.77 -20.97
N VAL A 84 -7.21 11.53 -20.51
CA VAL A 84 -7.67 10.38 -21.28
C VAL A 84 -9.15 10.15 -20.99
N LEU A 85 -10.02 10.41 -21.97
CA LEU A 85 -11.48 10.39 -21.79
C LEU A 85 -12.20 9.40 -22.69
N ASP A 86 -11.54 8.87 -23.71
CA ASP A 86 -12.15 8.12 -24.82
C ASP A 86 -11.70 6.65 -24.88
N GLN A 87 -11.57 6.00 -23.71
CA GLN A 87 -11.32 4.56 -23.67
C GLN A 87 -12.64 3.78 -23.81
N ASN A 88 -12.63 2.71 -24.64
CA ASN A 88 -13.79 1.83 -24.81
C ASN A 88 -13.33 0.42 -25.27
N PRO A 89 -13.38 -0.61 -24.39
CA PRO A 89 -13.61 -0.50 -22.94
C PRO A 89 -12.48 0.24 -22.23
N TRP A 90 -12.71 0.63 -20.99
CA TRP A 90 -11.64 1.06 -20.08
C TRP A 90 -10.73 -0.14 -19.82
N GLY A 91 -9.45 0.02 -20.09
CA GLY A 91 -8.49 -1.01 -19.79
C GLY A 91 -8.11 -1.00 -18.30
N ALA A 92 -7.73 -2.15 -17.83
CA ALA A 92 -7.22 -2.29 -16.47
C ALA A 92 -5.74 -1.94 -16.38
N ASP A 93 -5.32 -1.43 -15.24
CA ASP A 93 -3.98 -1.34 -14.75
C ASP A 93 -3.92 -1.89 -13.33
N ASP A 94 -2.75 -2.05 -12.70
CA ASP A 94 -2.65 -2.54 -11.33
C ASP A 94 -3.36 -1.62 -10.32
N ASP A 95 -3.44 -0.32 -10.58
CA ASP A 95 -4.25 0.64 -9.81
C ASP A 95 -5.76 0.36 -9.76
N THR A 96 -6.31 -0.49 -10.59
CA THR A 96 -7.74 -0.79 -10.59
C THR A 96 -8.03 -2.27 -10.56
N ASP A 97 -7.16 -3.08 -11.15
CA ASP A 97 -7.47 -4.47 -11.41
C ASP A 97 -7.29 -5.39 -10.19
N ILE A 98 -6.34 -5.11 -9.32
CA ILE A 98 -6.18 -5.88 -8.09
C ILE A 98 -7.33 -5.58 -7.12
N GLU A 99 -7.83 -4.35 -7.07
CA GLU A 99 -9.06 -4.01 -6.36
C GLU A 99 -10.26 -4.80 -6.87
N TYR A 100 -10.38 -4.94 -8.19
CA TYR A 100 -11.41 -5.77 -8.81
C TYR A 100 -11.27 -7.26 -8.41
N VAL A 101 -10.05 -7.78 -8.32
CA VAL A 101 -9.81 -9.16 -7.83
C VAL A 101 -10.24 -9.30 -6.37
N TYR A 102 -10.01 -8.31 -5.52
CA TYR A 102 -10.51 -8.33 -4.14
C TYR A 102 -12.04 -8.29 -4.08
N GLN A 103 -12.68 -7.43 -4.87
CA GLN A 103 -14.15 -7.43 -4.97
C GLN A 103 -14.67 -8.81 -5.41
N HIS A 104 -14.08 -9.40 -6.45
CA HIS A 104 -14.42 -10.75 -6.90
C HIS A 104 -14.21 -11.80 -5.80
N ALA A 105 -13.13 -11.74 -5.04
CA ALA A 105 -12.88 -12.68 -3.95
C ALA A 105 -13.96 -12.59 -2.87
N ILE A 106 -14.36 -11.39 -2.46
CA ILE A 106 -15.45 -11.15 -1.50
C ILE A 106 -16.75 -11.76 -2.01
N GLU A 107 -17.11 -11.51 -3.28
CA GLU A 107 -18.31 -12.08 -3.92
C GLU A 107 -18.25 -13.61 -3.95
N LYS A 108 -17.13 -14.18 -4.38
CA LYS A 108 -16.94 -15.62 -4.52
C LYS A 108 -17.03 -16.37 -3.21
N TYR A 109 -16.43 -15.85 -2.17
CA TYR A 109 -16.42 -16.49 -0.83
C TYR A 109 -17.61 -16.07 0.02
N ASN A 110 -18.41 -15.11 -0.44
CA ASN A 110 -19.50 -14.50 0.30
C ASN A 110 -19.03 -14.08 1.70
N SER A 111 -17.87 -13.40 1.75
CA SER A 111 -17.21 -12.97 2.99
C SER A 111 -16.42 -11.68 2.74
N TYR A 112 -16.74 -10.64 3.47
CA TYR A 112 -15.97 -9.40 3.46
C TYR A 112 -14.67 -9.50 4.26
N MET A 113 -14.53 -10.51 5.13
CA MET A 113 -13.30 -10.84 5.84
C MET A 113 -12.59 -11.97 5.08
N LEU A 114 -11.70 -11.60 4.17
CA LEU A 114 -10.90 -12.57 3.43
C LEU A 114 -9.80 -13.14 4.32
N THR A 115 -9.58 -14.46 4.24
CA THR A 115 -8.44 -15.10 4.90
C THR A 115 -7.19 -15.06 4.02
N GLY A 116 -6.00 -15.26 4.63
CA GLY A 116 -4.75 -15.31 3.87
C GLY A 116 -4.75 -16.41 2.79
N GLU A 117 -5.38 -17.57 3.08
CA GLU A 117 -5.54 -18.66 2.11
C GLU A 117 -6.45 -18.27 0.95
N GLN A 118 -7.55 -17.54 1.22
CA GLN A 118 -8.46 -17.07 0.18
C GLN A 118 -7.77 -16.04 -0.72
N ILE A 119 -7.06 -15.07 -0.13
CA ILE A 119 -6.29 -14.09 -0.89
C ILE A 119 -5.24 -14.81 -1.75
N SER A 120 -4.45 -15.70 -1.17
CA SER A 120 -3.42 -16.45 -1.89
C SER A 120 -4.02 -17.27 -3.04
N ALA A 121 -5.17 -17.92 -2.84
CA ALA A 121 -5.83 -18.72 -3.88
C ALA A 121 -6.31 -17.86 -5.05
N GLU A 122 -6.88 -16.67 -4.79
CA GLU A 122 -7.37 -15.78 -5.86
C GLU A 122 -6.20 -15.07 -6.58
N TRP A 123 -5.19 -14.66 -5.84
CA TRP A 123 -3.98 -14.07 -6.43
C TRP A 123 -3.28 -15.05 -7.39
N GLN A 124 -2.96 -16.26 -6.94
CA GLN A 124 -2.31 -17.27 -7.78
C GLN A 124 -3.13 -17.67 -9.00
N LYS A 125 -4.46 -17.54 -8.93
CA LYS A 125 -5.36 -17.89 -10.03
C LYS A 125 -5.57 -16.75 -11.02
N HIS A 126 -5.63 -15.52 -10.53
CA HIS A 126 -6.13 -14.39 -11.30
C HIS A 126 -5.07 -13.31 -11.56
N ILE A 127 -3.97 -13.30 -10.84
CA ILE A 127 -2.89 -12.31 -10.99
C ILE A 127 -1.63 -13.02 -11.45
N GLY A 128 -0.89 -12.43 -12.40
CA GLY A 128 0.31 -13.08 -12.90
C GLY A 128 1.14 -12.23 -13.85
N LEU A 129 2.29 -12.78 -14.18
CA LEU A 129 3.24 -12.24 -15.13
C LEU A 129 2.67 -12.14 -16.56
N PRO A 130 3.18 -11.23 -17.42
CA PRO A 130 4.42 -10.47 -17.21
C PRO A 130 4.26 -9.04 -16.65
N LYS A 131 3.07 -8.64 -16.22
CA LYS A 131 2.76 -7.27 -15.84
C LYS A 131 2.45 -7.14 -14.34
N LEU A 132 3.37 -7.63 -13.53
CA LEU A 132 3.31 -7.53 -12.09
C LEU A 132 4.71 -7.16 -11.60
N TRP A 133 4.83 -6.19 -10.70
CA TRP A 133 6.10 -5.62 -10.29
C TRP A 133 6.26 -5.57 -8.78
N VAL A 134 7.45 -5.25 -8.35
CA VAL A 134 7.90 -4.93 -6.99
C VAL A 134 7.26 -5.77 -5.87
N SER A 135 6.60 -5.20 -4.88
CA SER A 135 6.07 -5.96 -3.76
C SER A 135 4.92 -6.90 -4.14
N ASN A 136 4.12 -6.56 -5.17
CA ASN A 136 3.11 -7.45 -5.73
C ASN A 136 3.75 -8.72 -6.32
N LEU A 137 4.82 -8.56 -7.08
CA LEU A 137 5.55 -9.69 -7.68
C LEU A 137 6.19 -10.57 -6.61
N SER A 138 6.83 -9.95 -5.61
CA SER A 138 7.42 -10.67 -4.47
C SER A 138 6.35 -11.43 -3.68
N ALA A 139 5.22 -10.79 -3.36
CA ALA A 139 4.12 -11.43 -2.63
C ALA A 139 3.55 -12.63 -3.39
N LEU A 140 3.32 -12.49 -4.71
CA LEU A 140 2.86 -13.62 -5.53
C LEU A 140 3.86 -14.79 -5.52
N GLY A 141 5.16 -14.50 -5.64
CA GLY A 141 6.22 -15.51 -5.53
C GLY A 141 6.21 -16.23 -4.18
N GLN A 142 6.00 -15.50 -3.09
CA GLN A 142 5.86 -16.08 -1.75
C GLN A 142 4.61 -16.96 -1.64
N MET A 143 3.47 -16.54 -2.20
CA MET A 143 2.24 -17.33 -2.21
C MET A 143 2.42 -18.64 -3.01
N GLN A 144 3.12 -18.61 -4.13
CA GLN A 144 3.46 -19.80 -4.92
C GLN A 144 4.36 -20.79 -4.16
N ASN A 145 5.14 -20.29 -3.20
CA ASN A 145 5.97 -21.09 -2.31
C ASN A 145 5.27 -21.47 -0.99
N GLY A 146 3.97 -21.16 -0.84
CA GLY A 146 3.14 -21.58 0.30
C GLY A 146 3.09 -20.58 1.45
N THR A 147 3.74 -19.43 1.36
CA THR A 147 3.58 -18.32 2.31
C THR A 147 2.29 -17.55 2.00
N ILE A 148 1.51 -17.23 3.01
CA ILE A 148 0.24 -16.52 2.84
C ILE A 148 0.23 -15.18 3.61
N PRO A 149 -0.63 -14.20 3.21
CA PRO A 149 -0.82 -12.99 4.01
C PRO A 149 -1.22 -13.32 5.46
N PRO A 150 -0.71 -12.56 6.46
CA PRO A 150 0.09 -11.34 6.34
C PRO A 150 1.61 -11.57 6.18
N HIS A 151 2.08 -12.81 6.14
CA HIS A 151 3.51 -13.13 6.10
C HIS A 151 4.18 -12.86 4.75
N THR A 152 3.40 -12.62 3.69
CA THR A 152 3.89 -12.22 2.38
C THR A 152 4.42 -10.79 2.33
N SER A 153 4.13 -9.97 3.34
CA SER A 153 4.54 -8.55 3.39
C SER A 153 5.71 -8.27 4.33
N VAL A 154 6.04 -9.20 5.23
CA VAL A 154 7.10 -8.93 6.22
C VAL A 154 8.48 -8.88 5.55
N PRO A 155 9.42 -8.03 6.05
CA PRO A 155 10.74 -7.87 5.44
C PRO A 155 11.50 -9.19 5.24
N GLU A 156 11.31 -10.15 6.14
CA GLU A 156 11.95 -11.46 6.07
C GLU A 156 11.49 -12.31 4.87
N ASN A 157 10.35 -11.99 4.29
CA ASN A 157 9.77 -12.71 3.16
C ASN A 157 9.62 -11.85 1.91
N ASN A 158 9.47 -10.54 2.06
CA ASN A 158 9.28 -9.60 0.97
C ASN A 158 10.28 -8.45 1.08
N PRO A 159 11.38 -8.49 0.35
CA PRO A 159 12.38 -7.42 0.39
C PRO A 159 11.87 -6.09 -0.16
N MET A 160 10.73 -6.12 -0.87
CA MET A 160 10.05 -4.95 -1.45
C MET A 160 8.86 -4.49 -0.61
N TRP A 161 8.83 -4.81 0.68
CA TRP A 161 7.73 -4.53 1.61
C TRP A 161 7.37 -3.03 1.76
N ASP A 162 8.31 -2.14 1.45
CA ASP A 162 8.20 -0.68 1.57
C ASP A 162 7.86 0.02 0.24
N MET A 163 7.47 -0.75 -0.78
CA MET A 163 7.02 -0.22 -2.07
C MET A 163 5.54 0.19 -2.06
N ILE A 164 5.13 0.85 -3.14
CA ILE A 164 3.83 1.54 -3.27
C ILE A 164 2.61 0.62 -3.37
N ASP A 165 2.77 -0.66 -3.73
CA ASP A 165 1.69 -1.52 -4.25
C ASP A 165 0.40 -1.58 -3.41
N ALA A 166 0.47 -1.59 -2.08
CA ALA A 166 -0.74 -1.59 -1.27
C ALA A 166 -1.50 -0.26 -1.33
N GLN A 167 -0.83 0.85 -1.66
CA GLN A 167 -1.45 2.18 -1.76
C GLN A 167 -2.40 2.27 -2.95
N LEU A 168 -2.16 1.48 -4.00
CA LEU A 168 -2.89 1.50 -5.26
C LEU A 168 -3.89 0.34 -5.41
N THR A 169 -3.92 -0.61 -4.46
CA THR A 169 -4.69 -1.84 -4.63
C THR A 169 -5.73 -2.08 -3.54
N THR A 170 -5.87 -1.16 -2.57
CA THR A 170 -6.68 -1.43 -1.37
C THR A 170 -7.68 -0.35 -1.00
N GLU A 171 -7.80 0.73 -1.75
CA GLU A 171 -8.70 1.87 -1.47
C GLU A 171 -10.18 1.44 -1.46
N ILE A 172 -10.54 0.43 -2.23
CA ILE A 172 -11.89 -0.11 -2.32
C ILE A 172 -12.44 -0.56 -0.95
N PHE A 173 -11.57 -1.01 -0.02
CA PHE A 173 -12.00 -1.39 1.33
C PHE A 173 -12.52 -0.19 2.12
N GLY A 174 -11.99 1.00 1.88
CA GLY A 174 -12.55 2.25 2.38
C GLY A 174 -13.94 2.53 1.80
N ALA A 175 -14.10 2.35 0.50
CA ALA A 175 -15.38 2.52 -0.19
C ALA A 175 -16.44 1.49 0.27
N PHE A 176 -16.04 0.29 0.68
CA PHE A 176 -16.96 -0.74 1.18
C PHE A 176 -17.39 -0.54 2.63
N ALA A 177 -16.74 0.36 3.37
CA ALA A 177 -17.09 0.66 4.76
C ALA A 177 -17.45 2.15 4.94
N PRO A 178 -18.59 2.63 4.39
CA PRO A 178 -18.97 4.04 4.39
C PRO A 178 -19.11 4.62 5.80
N GLY A 179 -18.27 5.63 6.12
CA GLY A 179 -18.29 6.35 7.39
C GLY A 179 -17.76 5.55 8.60
N ARG A 180 -17.18 4.37 8.37
CA ARG A 180 -16.66 3.47 9.40
C ARG A 180 -15.20 3.09 9.08
N PRO A 181 -14.25 4.01 9.24
CA PRO A 181 -12.83 3.73 9.01
C PRO A 181 -12.27 2.61 9.90
N ASP A 182 -12.82 2.39 11.08
CA ASP A 182 -12.51 1.25 11.95
C ASP A 182 -12.78 -0.10 11.24
N ILE A 183 -13.95 -0.24 10.64
CA ILE A 183 -14.33 -1.44 9.87
C ILE A 183 -13.54 -1.51 8.55
N ALA A 184 -13.33 -0.38 7.88
CA ALA A 184 -12.52 -0.33 6.66
C ALA A 184 -11.10 -0.87 6.88
N LEU A 185 -10.46 -0.47 7.99
CA LEU A 185 -9.14 -0.97 8.37
C LEU A 185 -9.16 -2.45 8.74
N GLU A 186 -10.22 -2.93 9.39
CA GLU A 186 -10.36 -4.36 9.75
C GLU A 186 -10.47 -5.24 8.51
N ILE A 187 -11.38 -4.92 7.59
CA ILE A 187 -11.58 -5.71 6.36
C ILE A 187 -10.44 -5.56 5.35
N GLY A 188 -9.74 -4.40 5.34
CA GLY A 188 -8.59 -4.12 4.49
C GLY A 188 -7.25 -4.63 5.04
N HIS A 189 -7.21 -5.11 6.31
CA HIS A 189 -5.94 -5.46 6.95
C HIS A 189 -5.12 -6.51 6.18
N LEU A 190 -5.68 -7.68 5.89
CA LEU A 190 -4.96 -8.72 5.16
C LEU A 190 -4.68 -8.35 3.70
N PRO A 191 -5.59 -7.71 2.95
CA PRO A 191 -5.27 -7.13 1.65
C PRO A 191 -4.06 -6.18 1.68
N VAL A 192 -4.01 -5.21 2.58
CA VAL A 192 -2.83 -4.33 2.77
C VAL A 192 -1.59 -5.15 3.12
N ARG A 193 -1.72 -6.06 4.08
CA ARG A 193 -0.65 -6.95 4.54
C ARG A 193 -0.31 -8.09 3.56
N THR A 194 -0.85 -8.04 2.37
CA THR A 194 -0.39 -8.89 1.27
C THR A 194 0.98 -8.43 0.76
N THR A 195 1.21 -7.13 0.68
CA THR A 195 2.42 -6.55 0.07
C THR A 195 3.13 -5.53 0.95
N ALA A 196 2.42 -4.86 1.86
CA ALA A 196 2.94 -3.73 2.65
C ALA A 196 3.14 -4.06 4.13
N TYR A 197 4.14 -3.44 4.73
CA TYR A 197 4.45 -3.54 6.15
C TYR A 197 4.89 -2.17 6.69
N LEU A 198 4.59 -1.85 7.96
CA LEU A 198 4.97 -0.61 8.62
C LEU A 198 4.60 0.65 7.79
N HIS A 199 5.59 1.39 7.33
CA HIS A 199 5.41 2.68 6.66
C HIS A 199 4.50 2.58 5.43
N SER A 200 4.71 1.59 4.56
CA SER A 200 3.87 1.37 3.38
C SER A 200 2.45 0.91 3.74
N GLU A 201 2.30 0.11 4.81
CA GLU A 201 1.00 -0.25 5.38
C GLU A 201 0.25 1.01 5.85
N TRP A 202 0.92 1.89 6.61
CA TRP A 202 0.27 3.10 7.12
C TRP A 202 -0.08 4.11 6.02
N ALA A 203 0.67 4.16 4.94
CA ALA A 203 0.31 4.96 3.77
C ALA A 203 -0.96 4.42 3.09
N ALA A 204 -1.08 3.10 2.92
CA ALA A 204 -2.30 2.48 2.39
C ALA A 204 -3.51 2.68 3.33
N GLU A 205 -3.33 2.50 4.64
CA GLU A 205 -4.36 2.75 5.64
C GLU A 205 -4.85 4.21 5.63
N PHE A 206 -3.96 5.17 5.35
CA PHE A 206 -4.33 6.59 5.18
C PHE A 206 -5.36 6.76 4.06
N TYR A 207 -5.16 6.12 2.92
CA TYR A 207 -6.10 6.20 1.79
C TYR A 207 -7.41 5.49 2.10
N ILE A 208 -7.37 4.28 2.66
CA ILE A 208 -8.56 3.54 3.08
C ILE A 208 -9.45 4.39 4.00
N ILE A 209 -8.84 5.08 4.97
CA ILE A 209 -9.57 5.98 5.89
C ILE A 209 -10.23 7.12 5.12
N MET A 210 -9.51 7.78 4.21
CA MET A 210 -10.08 8.88 3.42
C MET A 210 -11.28 8.42 2.58
N TYR A 211 -11.18 7.26 1.93
CA TYR A 211 -12.27 6.69 1.16
C TYR A 211 -13.51 6.40 2.03
N SER A 212 -13.31 5.80 3.20
CA SER A 212 -14.41 5.56 4.15
C SER A 212 -15.09 6.86 4.59
N LEU A 213 -14.31 7.87 4.97
CA LEU A 213 -14.80 9.16 5.43
C LEU A 213 -15.51 9.96 4.34
N SER A 214 -15.23 9.70 3.05
CA SER A 214 -15.87 10.38 1.92
C SER A 214 -17.40 10.24 1.89
N ALA A 215 -17.92 9.21 2.56
CA ALA A 215 -19.36 8.97 2.68
C ALA A 215 -20.07 9.94 3.62
N ILE A 216 -19.34 10.54 4.57
CA ILE A 216 -19.90 11.32 5.69
C ILE A 216 -19.34 12.75 5.77
N VAL A 217 -18.64 13.21 4.74
CA VAL A 217 -18.15 14.60 4.69
C VAL A 217 -19.30 15.60 4.84
N ASP A 218 -19.05 16.68 5.56
CA ASP A 218 -20.00 17.78 5.65
C ASP A 218 -20.16 18.43 4.27
N LYS A 219 -21.35 18.25 3.67
CA LYS A 219 -21.67 18.79 2.35
C LYS A 219 -21.76 20.33 2.32
N SER A 220 -21.78 21.00 3.47
CA SER A 220 -21.74 22.47 3.56
C SER A 220 -20.32 23.04 3.38
N LEU A 221 -19.29 22.22 3.58
CA LEU A 221 -17.90 22.61 3.37
C LEU A 221 -17.54 22.62 1.88
N SER A 222 -16.57 23.45 1.53
CA SER A 222 -15.96 23.39 0.19
C SER A 222 -15.29 22.01 -0.04
N ARG A 223 -15.13 21.61 -1.31
CA ARG A 223 -14.41 20.35 -1.64
C ARG A 223 -12.99 20.36 -1.07
N LYS A 224 -12.31 21.49 -1.15
CA LYS A 224 -11.01 21.70 -0.49
C LYS A 224 -11.07 21.35 1.00
N ASP A 225 -12.00 21.94 1.73
CA ASP A 225 -12.09 21.74 3.19
C ASP A 225 -12.51 20.30 3.53
N GLN A 226 -13.36 19.67 2.70
CA GLN A 226 -13.68 18.25 2.81
C GLN A 226 -12.43 17.37 2.66
N MET A 227 -11.59 17.62 1.64
CA MET A 227 -10.36 16.87 1.41
C MET A 227 -9.36 17.06 2.56
N ILE A 228 -9.16 18.30 3.01
CA ILE A 228 -8.27 18.58 4.14
C ILE A 228 -8.75 17.89 5.41
N TRP A 229 -10.06 17.97 5.71
CA TRP A 229 -10.63 17.29 6.88
C TRP A 229 -10.39 15.77 6.85
N MET A 230 -10.67 15.11 5.72
CA MET A 230 -10.43 13.67 5.58
C MET A 230 -8.96 13.31 5.79
N ALA A 231 -8.04 14.08 5.19
CA ALA A 231 -6.61 13.87 5.31
C ALA A 231 -6.11 14.06 6.74
N GLU A 232 -6.61 15.09 7.45
CA GLU A 232 -6.27 15.31 8.87
C GLU A 232 -6.81 14.19 9.79
N GLN A 233 -7.97 13.61 9.47
CA GLN A 233 -8.44 12.44 10.21
C GLN A 233 -7.56 11.21 9.90
N ALA A 234 -7.23 10.97 8.64
CA ALA A 234 -6.38 9.85 8.23
C ALA A 234 -4.96 9.97 8.82
N ARG A 235 -4.39 11.19 8.90
CA ARG A 235 -3.09 11.45 9.53
C ARG A 235 -3.00 10.96 10.99
N LYS A 236 -4.11 10.93 11.73
CA LYS A 236 -4.16 10.42 13.11
C LYS A 236 -3.82 8.93 13.20
N ARG A 237 -4.02 8.16 12.13
CA ARG A 237 -3.66 6.74 12.08
C ARG A 237 -2.16 6.52 11.99
N VAL A 238 -1.45 7.42 11.32
CA VAL A 238 -0.03 7.28 11.00
C VAL A 238 0.83 7.59 12.24
N PRO A 239 1.73 6.69 12.68
CA PRO A 239 2.61 6.93 13.80
C PRO A 239 3.49 8.17 13.60
N ASN A 240 3.57 9.03 14.61
CA ASN A 240 4.23 10.34 14.50
C ASN A 240 5.74 10.29 14.19
N TRP A 241 6.40 9.18 14.50
CA TRP A 241 7.82 8.98 14.23
C TRP A 241 8.09 8.49 12.80
N SER A 242 7.06 8.06 12.06
CA SER A 242 7.25 7.50 10.72
C SER A 242 7.58 8.56 9.68
N TYR A 243 8.33 8.17 8.64
CA TYR A 243 8.60 9.08 7.52
C TYR A 243 7.31 9.45 6.76
N ILE A 244 6.28 8.62 6.79
CA ILE A 244 4.95 8.95 6.20
C ILE A 244 4.34 10.15 6.93
N ALA A 245 4.46 10.19 8.28
CA ALA A 245 4.01 11.32 9.06
C ALA A 245 4.81 12.59 8.75
N ASP A 246 6.15 12.49 8.72
CA ASP A 246 7.03 13.62 8.39
C ASP A 246 6.74 14.17 6.99
N MET A 247 6.50 13.30 6.02
CA MET A 247 6.16 13.70 4.64
C MET A 247 4.82 14.42 4.55
N TYR A 248 3.78 13.90 5.22
CA TYR A 248 2.49 14.58 5.28
C TYR A 248 2.62 15.96 5.91
N ASP A 249 3.23 16.02 7.09
CA ASP A 249 3.38 17.26 7.86
C ASP A 249 4.23 18.30 7.10
N PHE A 250 5.32 17.86 6.45
CA PHE A 250 6.16 18.72 5.61
C PHE A 250 5.41 19.29 4.40
N VAL A 251 4.70 18.45 3.65
CA VAL A 251 3.94 18.90 2.47
C VAL A 251 2.79 19.83 2.90
N LYS A 252 2.11 19.51 4.01
CA LYS A 252 1.03 20.35 4.58
C LYS A 252 1.56 21.71 5.00
N GLU A 253 2.69 21.77 5.71
CA GLU A 253 3.34 23.02 6.08
C GLU A 253 3.76 23.85 4.86
N ALA A 254 4.37 23.20 3.86
CA ALA A 254 4.78 23.85 2.62
C ALA A 254 3.56 24.42 1.87
N TYR A 255 2.47 23.66 1.79
CA TYR A 255 1.22 24.11 1.21
C TYR A 255 0.66 25.33 1.99
N ASP A 256 0.54 25.25 3.32
CA ASP A 256 -0.03 26.33 4.14
C ASP A 256 0.76 27.63 3.96
N ASN A 257 2.08 27.54 3.93
CA ASN A 257 3.00 28.68 3.80
C ASN A 257 3.17 29.17 2.35
N ASN A 258 2.69 28.47 1.33
CA ASN A 258 2.78 28.89 -0.06
C ASN A 258 1.62 29.84 -0.39
N PRO A 259 1.86 31.15 -0.62
CA PRO A 259 0.79 32.09 -0.98
C PRO A 259 0.23 31.86 -2.40
N ASP A 260 1.02 31.21 -3.27
CA ASP A 260 0.65 30.88 -4.65
C ASP A 260 0.29 29.41 -4.75
N LYS A 261 -1.01 29.09 -4.73
CA LYS A 261 -1.52 27.72 -4.80
C LYS A 261 -1.46 27.11 -6.22
N ASP A 262 -1.06 27.87 -7.20
CA ASP A 262 -0.79 27.35 -8.54
C ASP A 262 0.68 26.94 -8.72
N ASN A 263 1.58 27.38 -7.85
CA ASN A 263 3.01 26.99 -7.87
C ASN A 263 3.24 25.77 -6.95
N TRP A 264 2.67 24.64 -7.32
CA TRP A 264 2.83 23.36 -6.63
C TRP A 264 4.20 22.73 -6.88
N GLU A 265 4.80 23.00 -8.04
CA GLU A 265 6.12 22.48 -8.44
C GLU A 265 7.21 22.84 -7.42
N LYS A 266 7.10 24.02 -6.78
CA LYS A 266 8.02 24.40 -5.72
C LYS A 266 8.04 23.38 -4.59
N THR A 267 6.87 22.96 -4.11
CA THR A 267 6.77 21.99 -3.02
C THR A 267 7.25 20.61 -3.45
N ARG A 268 6.94 20.16 -4.70
CA ARG A 268 7.48 18.94 -5.26
C ARG A 268 9.02 18.96 -5.28
N ASP A 269 9.62 20.07 -5.72
CA ASP A 269 11.07 20.22 -5.79
C ASP A 269 11.71 20.23 -4.39
N GLU A 270 11.01 20.76 -3.38
CA GLU A 270 11.44 20.72 -1.99
C GLU A 270 11.36 19.28 -1.43
N VAL A 271 10.31 18.52 -1.76
CA VAL A 271 10.17 17.09 -1.44
C VAL A 271 11.31 16.28 -2.04
N ALA A 272 11.61 16.45 -3.34
CA ALA A 272 12.72 15.75 -3.99
C ALA A 272 14.07 16.04 -3.31
N LYS A 273 14.36 17.29 -2.98
CA LYS A 273 15.60 17.66 -2.28
C LYS A 273 15.69 17.05 -0.88
N ARG A 274 14.55 16.99 -0.16
CA ARG A 274 14.49 16.54 1.23
C ARG A 274 14.53 15.03 1.36
N TYR A 275 13.86 14.31 0.48
CA TYR A 275 13.63 12.88 0.62
C TYR A 275 14.31 12.02 -0.45
N GLN A 276 14.48 12.52 -1.67
CA GLN A 276 15.19 11.76 -2.72
C GLN A 276 16.71 12.01 -2.69
N HIS A 277 17.13 13.25 -2.45
CA HIS A 277 18.57 13.61 -2.48
C HIS A 277 19.22 13.66 -1.09
N SER A 278 18.48 13.31 -0.05
CA SER A 278 19.02 13.18 1.31
C SER A 278 18.16 12.23 2.14
N ILE A 279 18.78 11.54 3.08
CA ILE A 279 18.07 10.74 4.08
C ILE A 279 17.39 11.68 5.07
N ASN A 280 16.11 11.50 5.31
CA ASN A 280 15.37 12.30 6.27
C ASN A 280 14.27 11.47 6.94
N ALA A 281 14.10 11.63 8.25
CA ALA A 281 13.15 10.88 9.06
C ALA A 281 13.23 9.34 8.88
N GLY A 282 14.47 8.83 8.67
CA GLY A 282 14.71 7.40 8.44
C GLY A 282 14.36 6.91 7.03
N TYR A 283 13.88 7.79 6.15
CA TYR A 283 13.58 7.44 4.77
C TYR A 283 14.82 7.61 3.88
N GLU A 284 15.17 6.58 3.15
CA GLU A 284 16.17 6.54 2.09
C GLU A 284 15.49 6.18 0.77
N TYR A 285 15.52 7.09 -0.20
CA TYR A 285 14.97 6.86 -1.53
C TYR A 285 15.77 5.79 -2.28
N LYS A 286 15.08 4.77 -2.77
CA LYS A 286 15.68 3.67 -3.53
C LYS A 286 15.19 3.66 -4.99
N TYR A 287 13.87 3.79 -5.16
CA TYR A 287 13.21 3.60 -6.46
C TYR A 287 12.11 4.62 -6.72
N PRO A 288 11.77 4.90 -8.00
CA PRO A 288 10.64 5.76 -8.33
C PRO A 288 9.29 5.29 -7.78
N TRP A 289 9.15 4.01 -7.46
CA TRP A 289 7.97 3.36 -6.89
C TRP A 289 8.07 3.11 -5.38
N ASP A 290 8.97 3.79 -4.67
CA ASP A 290 8.98 3.76 -3.20
C ASP A 290 7.69 4.34 -2.63
N SER A 291 7.14 3.70 -1.56
CA SER A 291 5.90 4.15 -0.92
C SER A 291 5.99 5.58 -0.41
N GLY A 292 7.13 5.96 0.20
CA GLY A 292 7.31 7.27 0.81
C GLY A 292 7.24 8.42 -0.19
N ILE A 293 8.07 8.39 -1.24
CA ILE A 293 8.13 9.50 -2.22
C ILE A 293 6.79 9.67 -2.95
N ASN A 294 6.11 8.56 -3.27
CA ASN A 294 4.82 8.60 -3.93
C ASN A 294 3.69 9.03 -2.99
N PHE A 295 3.77 8.67 -1.70
CA PHE A 295 2.88 9.24 -0.70
C PHE A 295 3.04 10.77 -0.63
N ALA A 296 4.26 11.30 -0.57
CA ALA A 296 4.50 12.74 -0.58
C ALA A 296 3.94 13.41 -1.85
N ALA A 297 4.17 12.80 -3.03
CA ALA A 297 3.62 13.25 -4.31
C ALA A 297 2.08 13.27 -4.30
N SER A 298 1.46 12.25 -3.72
CA SER A 298 0.00 12.18 -3.59
C SER A 298 -0.54 13.32 -2.70
N ILE A 299 0.13 13.62 -1.57
CA ILE A 299 -0.30 14.73 -0.70
C ILE A 299 -0.13 16.10 -1.38
N ILE A 300 0.88 16.27 -2.24
CA ILE A 300 1.01 17.47 -3.07
C ILE A 300 -0.21 17.61 -3.99
N SER A 301 -0.55 16.58 -4.75
CA SER A 301 -1.70 16.62 -5.67
C SER A 301 -3.03 16.80 -4.94
N LEU A 302 -3.20 16.17 -3.79
CA LEU A 302 -4.35 16.33 -2.91
C LEU A 302 -4.57 17.79 -2.49
N LEU A 303 -3.54 18.41 -1.88
CA LEU A 303 -3.65 19.73 -1.27
C LEU A 303 -3.73 20.84 -2.32
N TYR A 304 -2.83 20.80 -3.32
CA TYR A 304 -2.80 21.81 -4.38
C TYR A 304 -3.95 21.66 -5.40
N GLY A 305 -4.50 20.46 -5.51
CA GLY A 305 -5.71 20.19 -6.30
C GLY A 305 -6.98 20.84 -5.71
N GLU A 306 -6.98 21.11 -4.39
CA GLU A 306 -8.05 21.79 -3.66
C GLU A 306 -9.44 21.18 -3.88
N GLY A 307 -9.50 19.87 -4.15
CA GLY A 307 -10.72 19.13 -4.40
C GLY A 307 -11.33 19.33 -5.79
N ASP A 308 -10.66 20.04 -6.69
CA ASP A 308 -11.00 20.07 -8.12
C ASP A 308 -10.45 18.81 -8.78
N TYR A 309 -11.31 18.02 -9.42
CA TYR A 309 -10.93 16.74 -10.03
C TYR A 309 -9.84 16.93 -11.08
N LYS A 310 -10.04 17.85 -12.02
CA LYS A 310 -9.10 18.06 -13.14
C LYS A 310 -7.76 18.57 -12.66
N LYS A 311 -7.77 19.56 -11.74
CA LYS A 311 -6.53 20.11 -11.17
C LYS A 311 -5.76 19.05 -10.41
N THR A 312 -6.44 18.23 -9.60
CA THR A 312 -5.81 17.18 -8.79
C THR A 312 -5.12 16.14 -9.65
N ILE A 313 -5.81 15.54 -10.63
CA ILE A 313 -5.20 14.51 -11.48
C ILE A 313 -4.12 15.06 -12.42
N ARG A 314 -4.24 16.33 -12.89
CA ARG A 314 -3.18 16.99 -13.63
C ARG A 314 -1.90 17.14 -12.81
N ILE A 315 -2.02 17.63 -11.56
CA ILE A 315 -0.88 17.77 -10.66
C ILE A 315 -0.25 16.40 -10.37
N GLY A 316 -1.05 15.38 -10.06
CA GLY A 316 -0.58 14.01 -9.85
C GLY A 316 0.22 13.51 -11.06
N ALA A 317 -0.35 13.57 -12.26
CA ALA A 317 0.30 13.15 -13.49
C ALA A 317 1.61 13.90 -13.79
N MET A 318 1.72 15.17 -13.41
CA MET A 318 2.93 15.97 -13.64
C MET A 318 3.92 15.94 -12.46
N CYS A 319 3.61 15.26 -11.36
CA CYS A 319 4.44 15.28 -10.15
C CYS A 319 5.78 14.54 -10.34
N GLY A 320 5.80 13.47 -11.13
CA GLY A 320 6.96 12.63 -11.35
C GLY A 320 6.86 11.31 -10.59
N TRP A 321 7.92 10.53 -10.60
CA TRP A 321 8.03 9.19 -10.02
C TRP A 321 6.98 8.23 -10.60
N ASP A 322 6.24 7.52 -9.77
CA ASP A 322 5.14 6.64 -10.15
C ASP A 322 3.83 7.45 -10.23
N SER A 323 3.74 8.29 -11.25
CA SER A 323 2.78 9.39 -11.29
C SER A 323 1.34 8.98 -11.59
N ASP A 324 1.09 7.82 -12.15
CA ASP A 324 -0.28 7.34 -12.39
C ASP A 324 -0.95 6.84 -11.11
N ASN A 325 -0.20 6.29 -10.17
CA ASN A 325 -0.72 5.83 -8.89
C ASN A 325 -1.35 6.95 -8.03
N PRO A 326 -0.62 8.01 -7.59
CA PRO A 326 -1.24 9.08 -6.82
C PRO A 326 -2.36 9.78 -7.59
N THR A 327 -2.29 9.75 -8.91
CA THR A 327 -3.32 10.28 -9.79
C THR A 327 -4.58 9.41 -9.73
N ALA A 328 -4.46 8.08 -9.87
CA ALA A 328 -5.57 7.13 -9.80
C ALA A 328 -6.26 7.17 -8.42
N THR A 329 -5.48 7.14 -7.34
CA THR A 329 -6.00 7.22 -5.96
C THR A 329 -6.93 8.42 -5.77
N TRP A 330 -6.50 9.63 -6.16
CA TRP A 330 -7.36 10.81 -6.00
C TRP A 330 -8.44 10.90 -7.07
N GLY A 331 -8.20 10.35 -8.26
CA GLY A 331 -9.23 10.22 -9.28
C GLY A 331 -10.39 9.36 -8.81
N GLY A 332 -10.10 8.25 -8.16
CA GLY A 332 -11.09 7.39 -7.51
C GLY A 332 -11.83 8.08 -6.37
N LEU A 333 -11.11 8.69 -5.43
CA LEU A 333 -11.70 9.39 -4.28
C LEU A 333 -12.59 10.58 -4.70
N LEU A 334 -12.09 11.43 -5.60
CA LEU A 334 -12.88 12.55 -6.11
C LEU A 334 -14.03 12.06 -6.99
N GLY A 335 -13.81 11.01 -7.79
CA GLY A 335 -14.88 10.34 -8.54
C GLY A 335 -16.00 9.86 -7.61
N MET A 336 -15.65 9.32 -6.46
CA MET A 336 -16.59 8.93 -5.41
C MET A 336 -17.29 10.14 -4.76
N LEU A 337 -16.57 11.23 -4.49
CA LEU A 337 -17.16 12.44 -3.92
C LEU A 337 -18.12 13.14 -4.89
N TYR A 338 -17.75 13.21 -6.17
CA TYR A 338 -18.60 13.78 -7.22
C TYR A 338 -19.73 12.85 -7.65
N GLY A 339 -19.44 11.54 -7.77
CA GLY A 339 -20.28 10.55 -8.40
C GLY A 339 -20.22 10.61 -9.93
N TYR A 340 -20.59 9.51 -10.58
CA TYR A 340 -20.51 9.34 -12.04
C TYR A 340 -21.16 10.46 -12.84
N LYS A 341 -22.37 10.88 -12.44
CA LYS A 341 -23.12 11.94 -13.14
C LYS A 341 -22.42 13.28 -13.11
N GLU A 342 -21.80 13.63 -11.98
CA GLU A 342 -21.09 14.90 -11.85
C GLU A 342 -19.77 14.87 -12.63
N LEU A 343 -19.08 13.72 -12.71
CA LEU A 343 -17.91 13.57 -13.59
C LEU A 343 -18.25 13.84 -15.06
N GLN A 344 -19.43 13.39 -15.52
CA GLN A 344 -19.91 13.71 -16.86
C GLN A 344 -20.04 15.23 -17.08
N ILE A 345 -20.53 15.94 -16.08
CA ILE A 345 -20.66 17.40 -16.12
C ILE A 345 -19.27 18.06 -16.13
N GLN A 346 -18.36 17.65 -15.25
CA GLN A 346 -17.01 18.18 -15.12
C GLN A 346 -16.22 18.12 -16.44
N PHE A 347 -16.40 17.03 -17.20
CA PHE A 347 -15.76 16.86 -18.49
C PHE A 347 -16.63 17.27 -19.69
N ASN A 348 -17.86 17.74 -19.44
CA ASN A 348 -18.85 18.00 -20.49
C ASN A 348 -18.98 16.81 -21.47
N LYS A 349 -19.01 15.58 -20.92
CA LYS A 349 -19.03 14.32 -21.66
C LYS A 349 -20.03 13.37 -21.02
N THR A 350 -21.09 13.05 -21.75
CA THR A 350 -22.19 12.20 -21.25
C THR A 350 -22.12 10.74 -21.72
N ASP A 351 -21.18 10.43 -22.61
CA ASP A 351 -21.04 9.16 -23.33
C ASP A 351 -19.75 8.40 -22.94
N PHE A 352 -19.33 8.49 -21.67
CA PHE A 352 -18.26 7.63 -21.18
C PHE A 352 -18.65 6.16 -21.37
N ALA A 353 -17.71 5.36 -21.89
CA ALA A 353 -17.90 3.91 -21.94
C ALA A 353 -18.07 3.35 -20.53
N ASP A 354 -18.97 2.37 -20.39
CA ASP A 354 -19.22 1.68 -19.12
C ASP A 354 -18.40 0.38 -19.00
N GLY A 355 -17.89 -0.14 -20.11
CA GLY A 355 -17.16 -1.40 -20.15
C GLY A 355 -15.78 -1.30 -19.50
N TYR A 356 -15.41 -2.36 -18.75
CA TYR A 356 -14.13 -2.52 -18.08
C TYR A 356 -13.46 -3.83 -18.47
N ASP A 357 -12.33 -3.73 -19.17
CA ASP A 357 -11.52 -4.88 -19.60
C ASP A 357 -10.44 -5.20 -18.58
N ILE A 358 -10.54 -6.37 -17.98
CA ILE A 358 -9.67 -6.84 -16.89
C ILE A 358 -8.54 -7.75 -17.37
N ALA A 359 -8.00 -7.52 -18.55
CA ALA A 359 -7.04 -8.40 -19.20
C ALA A 359 -5.56 -8.11 -18.89
N ARG A 360 -5.20 -6.97 -18.28
CA ARG A 360 -3.79 -6.54 -18.19
C ARG A 360 -2.95 -7.38 -17.24
N THR A 361 -3.34 -7.51 -15.97
CA THR A 361 -2.61 -8.26 -14.94
C THR A 361 -3.34 -9.49 -14.46
N ARG A 362 -4.56 -9.72 -14.96
CA ARG A 362 -5.44 -10.78 -14.50
C ARG A 362 -5.72 -11.80 -15.56
N PHE A 363 -5.90 -13.02 -15.07
CA PHE A 363 -6.21 -14.19 -15.89
C PHE A 363 -7.44 -14.89 -15.34
N ASN A 364 -8.10 -15.67 -16.22
CA ASN A 364 -9.16 -16.61 -15.83
C ASN A 364 -10.30 -16.00 -15.02
N MET A 365 -10.56 -14.69 -15.16
CA MET A 365 -11.71 -14.06 -14.51
C MET A 365 -13.02 -14.59 -15.10
N PRO A 366 -14.05 -14.85 -14.25
CA PRO A 366 -15.33 -15.37 -14.72
C PRO A 366 -16.09 -14.35 -15.60
N ILE A 367 -15.83 -13.05 -15.41
CA ILE A 367 -16.37 -11.96 -16.23
C ILE A 367 -15.17 -11.19 -16.81
N PRO A 368 -14.63 -11.58 -17.97
CA PRO A 368 -13.43 -10.95 -18.54
C PRO A 368 -13.66 -9.52 -19.03
N LEU A 369 -14.86 -9.20 -19.49
CA LEU A 369 -15.30 -7.86 -19.83
C LEU A 369 -16.51 -7.52 -18.96
N ASP A 370 -16.28 -6.71 -17.96
CA ASP A 370 -17.29 -6.24 -17.01
C ASP A 370 -17.73 -4.81 -17.33
N ASN A 371 -18.51 -4.20 -16.46
CA ASN A 371 -18.92 -2.81 -16.59
C ASN A 371 -19.10 -2.14 -15.21
N PHE A 372 -18.88 -0.83 -15.16
CA PHE A 372 -18.94 -0.08 -13.90
C PHE A 372 -20.33 -0.10 -13.25
N THR A 373 -21.39 -0.23 -14.04
CA THR A 373 -22.76 -0.33 -13.53
C THR A 373 -22.91 -1.61 -12.70
N ASP A 374 -22.61 -2.77 -13.28
CA ASP A 374 -22.75 -4.06 -12.59
C ASP A 374 -21.74 -4.23 -11.46
N MET A 375 -20.48 -3.75 -11.62
CA MET A 375 -19.48 -3.71 -10.56
C MET A 375 -19.98 -2.92 -9.35
N SER A 376 -20.62 -1.79 -9.57
CA SER A 376 -21.19 -0.96 -8.50
C SER A 376 -22.40 -1.59 -7.84
N GLU A 377 -23.26 -2.30 -8.59
CA GLU A 377 -24.39 -3.05 -8.01
C GLU A 377 -23.91 -4.13 -7.06
N ARG A 378 -22.94 -4.96 -7.49
CA ARG A 378 -22.33 -5.97 -6.64
C ARG A 378 -21.60 -5.35 -5.43
N GLY A 379 -20.96 -4.18 -5.61
CA GLY A 379 -20.40 -3.41 -4.51
C GLY A 379 -21.43 -3.00 -3.47
N ILE A 380 -22.64 -2.58 -3.89
CA ILE A 380 -23.75 -2.29 -2.97
C ILE A 380 -24.17 -3.54 -2.18
N ASP A 381 -24.18 -4.71 -2.81
CA ASP A 381 -24.53 -5.96 -2.12
C ASP A 381 -23.48 -6.33 -1.05
N ILE A 382 -22.19 -6.14 -1.35
CA ILE A 382 -21.10 -6.29 -0.37
C ILE A 382 -21.30 -5.33 0.79
N ILE A 383 -21.58 -4.05 0.53
CA ILE A 383 -21.77 -3.04 1.58
C ILE A 383 -23.03 -3.35 2.41
N ASN A 384 -24.10 -3.87 1.81
CA ASN A 384 -25.28 -4.32 2.53
C ASN A 384 -24.91 -5.33 3.64
N ASP A 385 -24.06 -6.31 3.29
CA ASP A 385 -23.59 -7.33 4.23
C ASP A 385 -22.70 -6.71 5.34
N ILE A 386 -21.75 -5.86 4.97
CA ILE A 386 -20.86 -5.16 5.91
C ILE A 386 -21.64 -4.27 6.87
N VAL A 387 -22.60 -3.49 6.36
CA VAL A 387 -23.44 -2.60 7.19
C VAL A 387 -24.21 -3.38 8.24
N VAL A 388 -24.82 -4.50 7.86
CA VAL A 388 -25.66 -5.30 8.78
C VAL A 388 -24.79 -6.11 9.74
N ASN A 389 -23.76 -6.80 9.25
CA ASN A 389 -23.05 -7.81 10.00
C ASN A 389 -21.76 -7.31 10.67
N ALA A 390 -21.07 -6.30 10.11
CA ALA A 390 -19.87 -5.73 10.70
C ALA A 390 -20.12 -4.42 11.45
N MET A 391 -20.94 -3.52 10.89
CA MET A 391 -21.15 -2.21 11.50
C MET A 391 -22.29 -2.18 12.52
N GLY A 392 -23.11 -3.25 12.62
CA GLY A 392 -24.29 -3.27 13.47
C GLY A 392 -25.39 -2.29 13.03
N GLY A 393 -25.39 -1.92 11.74
CA GLY A 393 -26.38 -1.06 11.14
C GLY A 393 -27.61 -1.80 10.61
N SER A 394 -28.48 -1.08 9.93
CA SER A 394 -29.68 -1.62 9.30
C SER A 394 -29.92 -1.04 7.91
N ILE A 395 -30.80 -1.70 7.16
CA ILE A 395 -31.28 -1.23 5.85
C ILE A 395 -32.74 -0.81 6.03
N GLU A 396 -33.02 0.48 5.80
CA GLU A 396 -34.36 1.05 5.90
C GLU A 396 -34.74 1.73 4.58
N GLY A 397 -35.63 1.08 3.80
CA GLY A 397 -35.96 1.52 2.45
C GLY A 397 -34.72 1.58 1.56
N ASP A 398 -34.44 2.75 1.02
CA ASP A 398 -33.25 2.99 0.18
C ASP A 398 -32.01 3.42 0.97
N ASN A 399 -32.04 3.41 2.31
CA ASN A 399 -30.96 3.94 3.12
C ASN A 399 -30.29 2.86 3.97
N TRP A 400 -28.99 3.00 4.14
CA TRP A 400 -28.26 2.44 5.27
C TRP A 400 -28.40 3.35 6.48
N ILE A 401 -28.63 2.74 7.64
CA ILE A 401 -28.57 3.37 8.95
C ILE A 401 -27.34 2.81 9.65
N ILE A 402 -26.27 3.61 9.73
CA ILE A 402 -24.95 3.14 10.17
C ILE A 402 -24.60 3.81 11.51
N PRO A 403 -24.40 3.04 12.60
CA PRO A 403 -23.93 3.59 13.85
C PRO A 403 -22.58 4.29 13.67
N GLN A 404 -22.45 5.49 14.23
CA GLN A 404 -21.19 6.21 14.24
C GLN A 404 -20.12 5.42 15.01
N MET A 405 -18.87 5.61 14.63
CA MET A 405 -17.73 5.05 15.34
C MET A 405 -17.74 5.53 16.81
N SER A 406 -17.54 4.61 17.75
CA SER A 406 -17.58 4.90 19.19
C SER A 406 -16.30 5.55 19.72
N SER A 407 -15.20 5.45 18.99
CA SER A 407 -13.88 5.98 19.35
C SER A 407 -13.30 6.82 18.21
N GLU A 408 -12.37 7.70 18.54
CA GLU A 408 -11.60 8.42 17.53
C GLU A 408 -10.59 7.47 16.84
N ILE A 409 -10.16 7.86 15.64
CA ILE A 409 -9.05 7.20 14.94
C ILE A 409 -7.77 7.39 15.78
N THR A 410 -7.09 6.30 16.07
CA THR A 410 -5.85 6.28 16.85
C THR A 410 -4.69 5.82 15.99
N GLN A 411 -3.47 6.14 16.43
CA GLN A 411 -2.25 5.67 15.76
C GLN A 411 -2.21 4.14 15.65
N ALA A 412 -1.63 3.66 14.56
CA ALA A 412 -1.38 2.26 14.36
C ALA A 412 -0.46 1.70 15.45
N SER A 413 -0.69 0.43 15.81
CA SER A 413 0.21 -0.30 16.69
C SER A 413 1.54 -0.56 15.96
N VAL A 414 2.63 -0.42 16.69
CA VAL A 414 3.97 -0.68 16.18
C VAL A 414 4.47 -1.98 16.82
N PRO A 415 5.11 -2.89 16.08
CA PRO A 415 5.73 -4.07 16.67
C PRO A 415 6.74 -3.69 17.76
N GLU A 416 6.83 -4.50 18.82
CA GLU A 416 7.76 -4.24 19.93
C GLU A 416 9.23 -4.30 19.52
N THR A 417 9.53 -5.10 18.49
CA THR A 417 10.88 -5.23 17.91
C THR A 417 10.82 -4.98 16.41
N LEU A 418 11.50 -3.93 15.97
CA LEU A 418 11.74 -3.68 14.55
C LEU A 418 13.13 -4.24 14.23
N VAL A 419 13.21 -5.08 13.20
CA VAL A 419 14.46 -5.59 12.66
C VAL A 419 14.67 -4.92 11.31
N SER A 420 15.73 -4.13 11.19
CA SER A 420 16.07 -3.45 9.95
C SER A 420 16.88 -4.39 9.05
N TRP A 421 16.33 -4.69 7.87
CA TRP A 421 17.01 -5.43 6.82
C TRP A 421 17.55 -4.46 5.78
N HIS A 422 18.86 -4.54 5.50
CA HIS A 422 19.52 -3.77 4.45
C HIS A 422 19.67 -4.57 3.17
N THR A 423 19.18 -4.03 2.07
CA THR A 423 19.31 -4.65 0.75
C THR A 423 20.69 -4.32 0.14
N ILE A 424 21.34 -5.33 -0.40
CA ILE A 424 22.58 -5.22 -1.17
C ILE A 424 22.29 -5.77 -2.56
N GLU A 425 22.26 -4.88 -3.53
CA GLU A 425 21.96 -5.21 -4.92
C GLU A 425 23.08 -6.02 -5.59
N ASP A 426 22.76 -6.78 -6.62
CA ASP A 426 23.73 -7.56 -7.41
C ASP A 426 24.78 -6.67 -8.10
N ASN A 427 24.49 -5.40 -8.30
CA ASN A 427 25.40 -4.43 -8.92
C ASN A 427 26.25 -3.62 -7.90
N ASP A 428 26.16 -3.92 -6.60
CA ASP A 428 27.03 -3.28 -5.60
C ASP A 428 28.52 -3.52 -5.96
N PRO A 429 29.35 -2.48 -6.03
CA PRO A 429 30.74 -2.60 -6.45
C PRO A 429 31.63 -3.43 -5.50
N LYS A 430 31.15 -3.80 -4.32
CA LYS A 430 31.86 -4.69 -3.39
C LYS A 430 31.76 -6.17 -3.78
N TRP A 431 30.83 -6.55 -4.65
CA TRP A 431 30.78 -7.90 -5.18
C TRP A 431 32.05 -8.25 -5.95
N LYS A 432 32.54 -9.46 -5.77
CA LYS A 432 33.61 -10.04 -6.57
C LYS A 432 33.03 -11.18 -7.40
N TYR A 433 32.94 -10.98 -8.69
CA TYR A 433 32.37 -11.94 -9.64
C TYR A 433 33.43 -12.62 -10.47
N GLU A 434 33.33 -13.95 -10.61
CA GLU A 434 34.02 -14.74 -11.62
C GLU A 434 32.97 -15.54 -12.41
N GLY A 435 32.85 -15.27 -13.72
CA GLY A 435 31.88 -15.94 -14.59
C GLY A 435 30.43 -15.50 -14.41
N PHE A 436 30.15 -14.47 -13.61
CA PHE A 436 28.89 -13.74 -13.57
C PHE A 436 29.00 -12.42 -14.33
N VAL A 437 27.89 -12.01 -14.93
CA VAL A 437 27.72 -10.70 -15.58
C VAL A 437 26.42 -10.09 -15.08
N SER A 438 26.46 -8.90 -14.52
CA SER A 438 25.26 -8.16 -14.15
C SER A 438 24.57 -7.65 -15.41
N LEU A 439 23.26 -7.88 -15.51
CA LEU A 439 22.43 -7.46 -16.63
C LEU A 439 21.62 -6.24 -16.19
N ASN A 440 21.92 -5.12 -16.79
CA ASN A 440 21.13 -3.89 -16.60
C ASN A 440 19.76 -4.00 -17.31
N GLU A 441 18.79 -3.20 -16.85
CA GLU A 441 17.46 -3.10 -17.45
C GLU A 441 16.59 -4.36 -17.31
N ASN A 442 16.76 -5.12 -16.23
CA ASN A 442 15.82 -6.18 -15.85
C ASN A 442 14.79 -5.65 -14.84
N TRP A 443 13.79 -4.94 -15.33
CA TRP A 443 12.77 -4.24 -14.55
C TRP A 443 11.96 -5.12 -13.58
N ASN A 444 12.09 -6.42 -13.69
CA ASN A 444 11.44 -7.38 -12.77
C ASN A 444 12.35 -7.83 -11.62
N ALA A 445 13.60 -7.42 -11.62
CA ALA A 445 14.57 -7.75 -10.57
C ALA A 445 14.80 -6.54 -9.64
N SER A 446 15.31 -6.79 -8.44
CA SER A 446 15.70 -5.75 -7.51
C SER A 446 16.71 -4.80 -8.17
N GLY A 447 16.64 -3.50 -7.88
CA GLY A 447 17.52 -2.53 -8.50
C GLY A 447 17.47 -2.45 -10.03
N ALA A 448 16.47 -3.10 -10.64
CA ALA A 448 16.37 -3.29 -12.09
C ALA A 448 17.61 -3.97 -12.71
N THR A 449 18.36 -4.72 -11.93
CA THR A 449 19.55 -5.48 -12.35
C THR A 449 19.46 -6.93 -11.91
N LEU A 450 20.19 -7.83 -12.57
CA LEU A 450 20.28 -9.25 -12.24
C LEU A 450 21.62 -9.81 -12.68
N ALA A 451 22.42 -10.28 -11.73
CA ALA A 451 23.65 -10.98 -12.09
C ALA A 451 23.33 -12.39 -12.59
N LYS A 452 23.86 -12.76 -13.75
CA LYS A 452 23.76 -14.10 -14.34
C LYS A 452 25.11 -14.71 -14.54
N GLY A 453 25.24 -15.98 -14.13
CA GLY A 453 26.40 -16.82 -14.35
C GLY A 453 26.00 -18.19 -14.92
N TYR A 454 26.98 -18.92 -15.37
CA TYR A 454 26.80 -20.26 -15.93
C TYR A 454 27.78 -21.24 -15.28
N ALA A 455 28.28 -22.23 -16.00
CA ALA A 455 29.16 -23.28 -15.45
C ALA A 455 30.37 -22.70 -14.68
N ASN A 456 30.56 -23.21 -13.46
CA ASN A 456 31.68 -22.86 -12.56
C ASN A 456 31.82 -21.36 -12.22
N CYS A 457 30.73 -20.59 -12.26
CA CYS A 457 30.74 -19.20 -11.83
C CYS A 457 30.87 -19.08 -10.31
N THR A 458 31.47 -18.00 -9.82
CA THR A 458 31.56 -17.69 -8.40
C THR A 458 31.23 -16.21 -8.13
N ALA A 459 30.59 -15.96 -7.00
CA ALA A 459 30.37 -14.63 -6.49
C ALA A 459 30.72 -14.60 -4.99
N GLU A 460 31.42 -13.54 -4.56
CA GLU A 460 31.79 -13.32 -3.16
C GLU A 460 31.38 -11.90 -2.73
N PHE A 461 30.81 -11.81 -1.53
CA PHE A 461 30.50 -10.54 -0.88
C PHE A 461 30.86 -10.59 0.60
N ASN A 462 31.43 -9.52 1.13
CA ASN A 462 31.72 -9.39 2.56
C ASN A 462 30.73 -8.40 3.18
N PHE A 463 30.08 -8.81 4.26
CA PHE A 463 29.14 -7.98 5.02
C PHE A 463 29.46 -8.04 6.51
N THR A 464 29.01 -7.06 7.27
CA THR A 464 29.06 -7.06 8.74
C THR A 464 27.62 -7.17 9.25
N GLY A 465 27.35 -8.14 10.13
CA GLY A 465 25.98 -8.32 10.61
C GLY A 465 25.78 -9.60 11.40
N THR A 466 24.53 -9.92 11.69
CA THR A 466 24.10 -11.10 12.45
C THR A 466 23.18 -12.03 11.67
N ALA A 467 22.68 -11.57 10.51
CA ALA A 467 21.82 -12.37 9.65
C ALA A 467 21.99 -11.98 8.19
N MET A 468 21.68 -12.91 7.30
CA MET A 468 21.65 -12.69 5.87
C MET A 468 20.63 -13.58 5.16
N GLN A 469 20.09 -13.06 4.07
CA GLN A 469 19.24 -13.78 3.12
C GLN A 469 19.80 -13.58 1.72
N TYR A 470 19.71 -14.63 0.89
CA TYR A 470 20.08 -14.58 -0.52
C TYR A 470 18.84 -14.78 -1.37
N TYR A 471 18.60 -13.83 -2.27
CA TYR A 471 17.50 -13.84 -3.22
C TYR A 471 18.01 -14.00 -4.65
N ALA A 472 17.25 -14.75 -5.45
CA ALA A 472 17.56 -15.02 -6.84
C ALA A 472 16.30 -15.09 -7.70
N TYR A 473 16.52 -15.00 -9.01
CA TYR A 473 15.54 -15.37 -10.01
C TYR A 473 15.59 -16.88 -10.26
N ARG A 474 14.47 -17.58 -10.08
CA ARG A 474 14.32 -18.97 -10.53
C ARG A 474 13.81 -19.02 -11.95
N SER A 475 14.40 -19.85 -12.79
CA SER A 475 13.97 -20.06 -14.17
C SER A 475 13.86 -21.55 -14.50
N PRO A 476 13.13 -21.92 -15.60
CA PRO A 476 13.10 -23.29 -16.09
C PRO A 476 14.48 -23.83 -16.52
N ARG A 477 15.48 -22.94 -16.64
CA ARG A 477 16.88 -23.27 -16.92
C ARG A 477 17.79 -23.02 -15.73
N GLY A 478 17.21 -22.78 -14.55
CA GLY A 478 17.93 -22.53 -13.32
C GLY A 478 18.83 -23.71 -12.96
N GLY A 479 20.05 -23.43 -12.55
CA GLY A 479 21.04 -24.39 -12.15
C GLY A 479 21.08 -24.60 -10.63
N VAL A 480 22.21 -25.14 -10.16
CA VAL A 480 22.47 -25.36 -8.75
C VAL A 480 23.59 -24.44 -8.29
N VAL A 481 23.42 -23.81 -7.14
CA VAL A 481 24.44 -23.03 -6.46
C VAL A 481 24.77 -23.64 -5.10
N LYS A 482 26.04 -23.64 -4.76
CA LYS A 482 26.53 -23.96 -3.42
C LYS A 482 26.73 -22.68 -2.64
N ILE A 483 26.22 -22.64 -1.42
CA ILE A 483 26.37 -21.48 -0.51
C ILE A 483 27.41 -21.80 0.56
N LEU A 484 28.37 -20.90 0.71
CA LEU A 484 29.34 -20.94 1.80
C LEU A 484 29.29 -19.61 2.57
N ILE A 485 29.37 -19.67 3.90
CA ILE A 485 29.62 -18.51 4.76
C ILE A 485 30.90 -18.79 5.55
N ASP A 486 31.83 -17.86 5.49
CA ASP A 486 33.16 -17.96 6.14
C ASP A 486 33.90 -19.27 5.77
N GLY A 487 33.72 -19.73 4.53
CA GLY A 487 34.29 -20.97 4.02
C GLY A 487 33.55 -22.23 4.45
N VAL A 488 32.55 -22.16 5.29
CA VAL A 488 31.71 -23.30 5.70
C VAL A 488 30.56 -23.49 4.73
N SER A 489 30.43 -24.68 4.14
CA SER A 489 29.33 -24.98 3.21
C SER A 489 28.03 -25.25 3.93
N TYR A 490 26.96 -24.61 3.46
CA TYR A 490 25.57 -24.79 3.91
C TYR A 490 24.75 -25.69 2.96
N GLY A 491 25.34 -26.15 1.87
CA GLY A 491 24.69 -27.07 0.92
C GLY A 491 24.51 -26.51 -0.47
N ASP A 492 23.82 -27.30 -1.28
CA ASP A 492 23.52 -27.00 -2.67
C ASP A 492 22.02 -26.63 -2.81
N PHE A 493 21.72 -25.56 -3.54
CA PHE A 493 20.37 -24.99 -3.70
C PHE A 493 20.00 -24.89 -5.18
N SER A 494 18.81 -25.37 -5.54
CA SER A 494 18.31 -25.30 -6.91
C SER A 494 17.68 -23.94 -7.20
N LEU A 495 18.03 -23.39 -8.36
CA LEU A 495 17.40 -22.21 -8.94
C LEU A 495 16.41 -22.59 -10.07
N GLU A 496 16.10 -23.89 -10.22
CA GLU A 496 15.15 -24.36 -11.21
C GLU A 496 13.72 -24.06 -10.78
N ASP A 497 12.95 -23.47 -11.68
CA ASP A 497 11.52 -23.23 -11.52
C ASP A 497 10.73 -24.37 -12.16
N HIS A 498 9.99 -25.12 -11.36
CA HIS A 498 9.11 -26.21 -11.78
C HIS A 498 7.65 -25.78 -11.94
N SER A 499 7.31 -24.51 -11.73
CA SER A 499 5.92 -24.00 -11.82
C SER A 499 5.36 -23.99 -13.23
N GLY A 500 6.22 -24.13 -14.25
CA GLY A 500 5.85 -24.12 -15.67
C GLY A 500 5.47 -22.73 -16.20
N ILE A 501 5.65 -21.69 -15.42
CA ILE A 501 5.45 -20.28 -15.75
C ILE A 501 6.83 -19.62 -15.88
N HIS A 502 6.96 -18.55 -16.60
CA HIS A 502 8.17 -17.87 -17.10
C HIS A 502 9.29 -17.51 -16.10
N GLY A 503 9.36 -18.17 -14.95
CA GLY A 503 10.33 -17.93 -13.88
C GLY A 503 9.77 -17.09 -12.74
N GLN A 504 10.47 -17.10 -11.60
CA GLN A 504 10.07 -16.43 -10.37
C GLN A 504 11.16 -15.46 -9.94
N TYR A 505 10.81 -14.21 -9.71
CA TYR A 505 11.68 -13.16 -9.15
C TYR A 505 11.55 -13.12 -7.61
N TYR A 506 12.50 -12.51 -6.95
CA TYR A 506 12.54 -12.31 -5.49
C TYR A 506 12.39 -13.59 -4.67
N VAL A 507 12.90 -14.70 -5.19
CA VAL A 507 12.81 -15.98 -4.46
C VAL A 507 13.93 -16.05 -3.45
N LYS A 508 13.58 -16.15 -2.16
CA LYS A 508 14.55 -16.42 -1.11
C LYS A 508 15.09 -17.85 -1.27
N ILE A 509 16.35 -17.96 -1.61
CA ILE A 509 17.03 -19.23 -1.85
C ILE A 509 17.65 -19.79 -0.58
N PHE A 510 18.21 -18.89 0.25
CA PHE A 510 18.90 -19.27 1.46
C PHE A 510 18.76 -18.18 2.53
N GLU A 511 18.75 -18.60 3.80
CA GLU A 511 18.83 -17.67 4.93
C GLU A 511 19.69 -18.23 6.06
N LYS A 512 20.34 -17.30 6.80
CA LYS A 512 21.08 -17.58 8.02
C LYS A 512 20.83 -16.44 9.01
N LEU A 513 20.11 -16.72 10.11
CA LEU A 513 19.56 -15.71 11.02
C LEU A 513 20.32 -15.62 12.35
N ASP A 514 21.32 -16.47 12.59
CA ASP A 514 22.01 -16.64 13.88
C ASP A 514 23.54 -16.58 13.74
N LEU A 515 24.03 -15.67 12.89
CA LEU A 515 25.45 -15.36 12.82
C LEU A 515 25.88 -14.58 14.06
N THR A 516 27.10 -14.81 14.52
CA THR A 516 27.71 -13.94 15.56
C THR A 516 28.01 -12.59 14.93
N TYR A 517 27.64 -11.48 15.59
CA TYR A 517 27.95 -10.16 15.06
C TYR A 517 29.43 -10.03 14.69
N GLY A 518 29.68 -9.68 13.45
CA GLY A 518 31.02 -9.57 12.89
C GLY A 518 31.01 -9.48 11.36
N THR A 519 32.21 -9.40 10.78
CA THR A 519 32.36 -9.44 9.33
C THR A 519 32.34 -10.88 8.85
N HIS A 520 31.45 -11.17 7.89
CA HIS A 520 31.27 -12.45 7.26
C HIS A 520 31.53 -12.37 5.76
N SER A 521 31.94 -13.49 5.16
CA SER A 521 32.05 -13.63 3.70
C SER A 521 31.03 -14.64 3.21
N ILE A 522 30.11 -14.23 2.34
CA ILE A 522 29.29 -15.19 1.58
C ILE A 522 29.96 -15.50 0.25
N GLN A 523 29.96 -16.79 -0.14
CA GLN A 523 30.32 -17.25 -1.47
C GLN A 523 29.20 -18.04 -2.08
N ILE A 524 28.83 -17.70 -3.31
CA ILE A 524 27.83 -18.38 -4.15
C ILE A 524 28.59 -19.02 -5.29
N VAL A 525 28.60 -20.35 -5.35
CA VAL A 525 29.41 -21.14 -6.30
C VAL A 525 28.47 -21.95 -7.20
N GLY A 526 28.43 -21.61 -8.48
CA GLY A 526 27.69 -22.40 -9.47
C GLY A 526 28.31 -23.75 -9.75
N ASP A 527 27.49 -24.75 -10.03
CA ASP A 527 27.94 -26.08 -10.45
C ASP A 527 28.59 -26.07 -11.85
N ALA A 528 29.11 -27.21 -12.28
CA ALA A 528 29.79 -27.35 -13.59
C ALA A 528 28.82 -27.36 -14.78
N ASN A 529 27.53 -27.38 -14.59
CA ASN A 529 26.55 -27.43 -15.66
C ASN A 529 26.36 -26.04 -16.30
N ASP A 530 26.12 -26.00 -17.61
CA ASP A 530 25.85 -24.79 -18.35
C ASP A 530 24.36 -24.40 -18.23
N THR A 531 23.93 -24.16 -16.96
CA THR A 531 22.61 -23.72 -16.58
C THR A 531 22.69 -22.35 -15.91
N GLU A 532 21.59 -21.61 -15.85
CA GLU A 532 21.57 -20.26 -15.29
C GLU A 532 21.77 -20.27 -13.78
N LYS A 533 22.68 -19.45 -13.27
CA LYS A 533 22.84 -19.09 -11.86
C LYS A 533 22.61 -17.61 -11.76
N THR A 534 21.77 -17.19 -10.84
CA THR A 534 21.36 -15.80 -10.74
C THR A 534 21.58 -15.28 -9.33
N ILE A 535 21.92 -14.02 -9.21
CA ILE A 535 21.92 -13.24 -7.97
C ILE A 535 21.08 -12.02 -8.24
N ASP A 536 20.03 -11.82 -7.46
CA ASP A 536 19.20 -10.64 -7.46
C ASP A 536 19.73 -9.67 -6.39
N MET A 537 19.70 -10.11 -5.14
CA MET A 537 20.22 -9.31 -4.02
C MET A 537 20.57 -10.18 -2.82
N LEU A 538 21.27 -9.56 -1.85
CA LEU A 538 21.32 -10.01 -0.46
C LEU A 538 20.48 -9.06 0.39
N SER A 539 19.92 -9.61 1.47
CA SER A 539 19.34 -8.82 2.56
C SER A 539 20.07 -9.17 3.84
N ILE A 540 20.55 -8.18 4.59
CA ILE A 540 21.37 -8.37 5.79
C ILE A 540 20.83 -7.59 6.98
N ILE A 541 21.08 -8.09 8.20
CA ILE A 541 20.89 -7.34 9.43
C ILE A 541 22.28 -6.92 9.91
N GLU A 542 22.59 -5.64 9.82
CA GLU A 542 23.90 -5.09 10.17
C GLU A 542 24.13 -4.99 11.68
N ASP A 543 23.11 -4.58 12.44
CA ASP A 543 23.17 -4.46 13.90
C ASP A 543 21.84 -4.90 14.52
N PRO A 544 21.82 -6.00 15.31
CA PRO A 544 20.59 -6.47 15.94
C PRO A 544 20.07 -5.50 17.04
N ASP A 545 20.91 -4.59 17.50
CA ASP A 545 20.54 -3.58 18.50
C ASP A 545 20.26 -2.19 17.87
N SER A 546 20.44 -2.02 16.56
CA SER A 546 20.02 -0.82 15.86
C SER A 546 18.49 -0.77 15.86
N LYS A 547 17.95 -0.05 16.81
CA LYS A 547 16.55 0.36 16.83
C LYS A 547 16.46 1.64 16.00
N GLU A 548 15.83 1.57 14.83
CA GLU A 548 15.34 2.77 14.17
C GLU A 548 14.31 3.50 15.02
#